data_2838c5f23d1b1485ef643bacb4964cf3
#
_entry.id   2838c5f23d1b1485ef643bacb4964cf3
#
_cell.length_a   1.000
_cell.length_b   1.000
_cell.length_c   1.000
_cell.angle_alpha   90.00
_cell.angle_beta   90.00
_cell.angle_gamma   90.00
#
_symmetry.space_group_name_H-M   'P 1'
#
loop_
_entity.id
_entity.type
_entity.pdbx_description
1 polymer ?
#
loop_
_entity_poly.entity_id
_entity_poly.type
_entity_poly.pdbx_seq_one_letter_code
_entity_poly.pdbx_strand_id
1 'polypeptide(L)'
;MTRIHVDGASYEVRSGGDGPPILLIHGFTGRGADWAPFLPALRRVATTITVDLLGHGRSDSPADPARHAVERQAADLAAILRQLGASPAAVVGYSLGARVALRLAVASSGVVARLMLESPSAGIADPAARATRVAADEELARILDRAGIEAFVERWENLPVFASERAMPDLDRGRLHAARMRNRAPGLAASLRGAGQGAMEPLGSRLAGVRSPTLVVAGPLDGVGADRAIAIAAAIPAARQMMLEGTGHAPHREAPDRFADLLVDFVARSAPLPTSERKPT
;
A
#
# COMPACT_ATOMS: atom_id res chain seq x y z
N MET A 1 -11.80 9.63 -14.84
CA MET A 1 -10.34 9.81 -14.76
C MET A 1 -10.07 11.28 -14.59
N THR A 2 -9.31 11.67 -13.58
CA THR A 2 -9.00 13.07 -13.29
C THR A 2 -7.52 13.16 -12.88
N ARG A 3 -6.82 14.14 -13.43
CA ARG A 3 -5.47 14.48 -12.93
C ARG A 3 -5.62 15.58 -11.89
N ILE A 4 -5.11 15.32 -10.70
CA ILE A 4 -5.14 16.26 -9.58
C ILE A 4 -3.72 16.73 -9.32
N HIS A 5 -3.52 18.05 -9.34
CA HIS A 5 -2.22 18.66 -9.10
C HIS A 5 -2.05 19.03 -7.63
N VAL A 6 -0.97 18.55 -7.02
CA VAL A 6 -0.61 18.83 -5.62
C VAL A 6 0.90 18.96 -5.51
N ASP A 7 1.38 20.00 -4.84
CA ASP A 7 2.79 20.23 -4.52
C ASP A 7 3.74 20.00 -5.72
N GLY A 8 3.41 20.61 -6.86
CA GLY A 8 4.24 20.58 -8.07
C GLY A 8 4.21 19.26 -8.86
N ALA A 9 3.32 18.31 -8.54
CA ALA A 9 3.16 17.07 -9.26
C ALA A 9 1.69 16.71 -9.47
N SER A 10 1.39 15.95 -10.54
CA SER A 10 0.04 15.50 -10.85
C SER A 10 -0.13 14.02 -10.58
N TYR A 11 -1.23 13.69 -9.92
CA TYR A 11 -1.66 12.34 -9.63
C TYR A 11 -2.80 11.93 -10.57
N GLU A 12 -2.73 10.72 -11.14
CA GLU A 12 -3.88 10.09 -11.77
C GLU A 12 -4.81 9.54 -10.71
N VAL A 13 -6.05 10.02 -10.69
CA VAL A 13 -7.08 9.61 -9.73
C VAL A 13 -8.32 9.15 -10.49
N ARG A 14 -8.95 8.09 -10.01
CA ARG A 14 -10.21 7.59 -10.55
C ARG A 14 -11.19 7.41 -9.40
N SER A 15 -12.39 7.92 -9.56
CA SER A 15 -13.46 7.76 -8.60
C SER A 15 -14.71 7.16 -9.25
N GLY A 16 -15.58 6.56 -8.42
CA GLY A 16 -16.86 6.03 -8.87
C GLY A 16 -17.59 5.28 -7.77
N GLY A 17 -18.90 5.11 -7.94
CA GLY A 17 -19.81 4.59 -6.92
C GLY A 17 -20.39 5.70 -6.06
N ASP A 18 -21.34 5.34 -5.19
CA ASP A 18 -22.01 6.24 -4.26
C ASP A 18 -21.86 5.73 -2.83
N GLY A 19 -21.71 6.64 -1.88
CA GLY A 19 -21.58 6.33 -0.45
C GLY A 19 -20.30 6.87 0.17
N PRO A 20 -19.93 6.42 1.38
CA PRO A 20 -18.74 6.88 2.09
C PRO A 20 -17.47 6.67 1.26
N PRO A 21 -16.53 7.63 1.27
CA PRO A 21 -15.32 7.52 0.45
C PRO A 21 -14.36 6.45 0.96
N ILE A 22 -13.77 5.73 0.01
CA ILE A 22 -12.65 4.79 0.25
C ILE A 22 -11.52 5.08 -0.71
N LEU A 23 -10.31 5.33 -0.17
CA LEU A 23 -9.08 5.48 -0.91
C LEU A 23 -8.32 4.14 -0.95
N LEU A 24 -7.95 3.70 -2.15
CA LEU A 24 -7.22 2.46 -2.42
C LEU A 24 -5.82 2.80 -2.96
N ILE A 25 -4.77 2.40 -2.24
CA ILE A 25 -3.38 2.75 -2.53
C ILE A 25 -2.59 1.47 -2.84
N HIS A 26 -2.07 1.38 -4.06
CA HIS A 26 -1.33 0.23 -4.55
C HIS A 26 0.08 0.09 -3.94
N GLY A 27 0.69 -1.09 -4.09
CA GLY A 27 2.08 -1.36 -3.74
C GLY A 27 3.08 -0.90 -4.81
N PHE A 28 4.38 -1.04 -4.52
CA PHE A 28 5.44 -0.75 -5.49
C PHE A 28 5.25 -1.60 -6.75
N THR A 29 5.57 -1.05 -7.92
CA THR A 29 5.28 -1.57 -9.26
C THR A 29 3.80 -1.62 -9.66
N GLY A 30 2.89 -1.31 -8.75
CA GLY A 30 1.45 -1.30 -9.00
C GLY A 30 0.93 0.03 -9.56
N ARG A 31 -0.40 0.11 -9.63
CA ARG A 31 -1.17 1.30 -10.04
C ARG A 31 -2.60 1.19 -9.51
N GLY A 32 -3.35 2.28 -9.53
CA GLY A 32 -4.75 2.29 -9.09
C GLY A 32 -5.65 1.28 -9.81
N ALA A 33 -5.33 0.92 -11.06
CA ALA A 33 -6.05 -0.08 -11.83
C ALA A 33 -5.91 -1.52 -11.28
N ASP A 34 -4.94 -1.80 -10.43
CA ASP A 34 -4.77 -3.14 -9.82
C ASP A 34 -5.93 -3.48 -8.86
N TRP A 35 -6.65 -2.47 -8.38
CA TRP A 35 -7.85 -2.62 -7.58
C TRP A 35 -9.12 -2.93 -8.38
N ALA A 36 -9.03 -2.96 -9.74
CA ALA A 36 -10.19 -3.16 -10.61
C ALA A 36 -11.06 -4.39 -10.28
N PRO A 37 -10.52 -5.55 -9.89
CA PRO A 37 -11.32 -6.72 -9.52
C PRO A 37 -12.29 -6.46 -8.35
N PHE A 38 -11.92 -5.57 -7.43
CA PHE A 38 -12.69 -5.28 -6.22
C PHE A 38 -13.72 -4.15 -6.41
N LEU A 39 -13.54 -3.29 -7.43
CA LEU A 39 -14.36 -2.10 -7.62
C LEU A 39 -15.86 -2.40 -7.81
N PRO A 40 -16.31 -3.45 -8.54
CA PRO A 40 -17.73 -3.72 -8.71
C PRO A 40 -18.45 -3.97 -7.38
N ALA A 41 -17.82 -4.68 -6.46
CA ALA A 41 -18.38 -4.96 -5.14
C ALA A 41 -18.37 -3.69 -4.25
N LEU A 42 -17.24 -3.00 -4.21
CA LEU A 42 -17.06 -1.80 -3.40
C LEU A 42 -17.98 -0.65 -3.79
N ARG A 43 -18.21 -0.44 -5.09
CA ARG A 43 -19.05 0.65 -5.62
C ARG A 43 -20.54 0.51 -5.28
N ARG A 44 -20.95 -0.64 -4.79
CA ARG A 44 -22.31 -0.82 -4.27
C ARG A 44 -22.49 -0.24 -2.86
N VAL A 45 -21.40 0.00 -2.14
CA VAL A 45 -21.40 0.41 -0.73
C VAL A 45 -20.55 1.65 -0.43
N ALA A 46 -19.77 2.11 -1.39
CA ALA A 46 -18.80 3.20 -1.19
C ALA A 46 -18.48 3.98 -2.49
N THR A 47 -18.07 5.21 -2.33
CA THR A 47 -17.38 5.97 -3.39
C THR A 47 -15.90 5.57 -3.39
N THR A 48 -15.50 4.77 -4.38
CA THR A 48 -14.12 4.30 -4.52
C THR A 48 -13.23 5.37 -5.14
N ILE A 49 -12.05 5.56 -4.58
CA ILE A 49 -11.01 6.46 -5.07
C ILE A 49 -9.74 5.62 -5.22
N THR A 50 -9.24 5.45 -6.44
CA THR A 50 -7.95 4.80 -6.70
C THR A 50 -6.96 5.83 -7.20
N VAL A 51 -5.71 5.72 -6.82
CA VAL A 51 -4.64 6.66 -7.17
C VAL A 51 -3.44 5.89 -7.72
N ASP A 52 -2.78 6.46 -8.72
CA ASP A 52 -1.42 6.05 -9.07
C ASP A 52 -0.45 6.89 -8.23
N LEU A 53 0.42 6.28 -7.43
CA LEU A 53 1.46 6.97 -6.68
C LEU A 53 2.50 7.59 -7.63
N LEU A 54 3.24 8.62 -7.19
CA LEU A 54 4.30 9.20 -8.00
C LEU A 54 5.32 8.14 -8.43
N GLY A 55 5.79 8.24 -9.66
CA GLY A 55 6.67 7.24 -10.27
C GLY A 55 5.95 6.04 -10.87
N HIS A 56 4.64 5.89 -10.65
CA HIS A 56 3.84 4.76 -11.09
C HIS A 56 2.71 5.16 -12.04
N GLY A 57 2.27 4.21 -12.84
CA GLY A 57 1.10 4.36 -13.70
C GLY A 57 1.14 5.61 -14.57
N ARG A 58 0.12 6.46 -14.46
CA ARG A 58 -0.04 7.71 -15.21
C ARG A 58 0.26 8.97 -14.38
N SER A 59 0.57 8.84 -13.11
CA SER A 59 1.03 9.95 -12.28
C SER A 59 2.40 10.44 -12.73
N ASP A 60 2.77 11.65 -12.35
CA ASP A 60 4.08 12.20 -12.67
C ASP A 60 5.21 11.36 -12.09
N SER A 61 6.38 11.48 -12.67
CA SER A 61 7.62 10.87 -12.21
C SER A 61 8.68 11.94 -12.04
N PRO A 62 8.61 12.75 -10.98
CA PRO A 62 9.66 13.73 -10.69
C PRO A 62 11.02 13.04 -10.61
N ALA A 63 12.06 13.68 -11.15
CA ALA A 63 13.41 13.12 -11.11
C ALA A 63 14.02 13.17 -9.70
N ASP A 64 13.59 14.12 -8.87
CA ASP A 64 14.04 14.22 -7.48
C ASP A 64 13.42 13.10 -6.61
N PRO A 65 14.24 12.17 -6.08
CA PRO A 65 13.74 11.11 -5.19
C PRO A 65 13.02 11.64 -3.95
N ALA A 66 13.41 12.80 -3.43
CA ALA A 66 12.77 13.40 -2.25
C ALA A 66 11.28 13.69 -2.47
N ARG A 67 10.86 13.92 -3.74
CA ARG A 67 9.45 14.13 -4.08
C ARG A 67 8.61 12.87 -3.94
N HIS A 68 9.23 11.70 -4.01
CA HIS A 68 8.58 10.40 -3.83
C HIS A 68 8.49 9.95 -2.37
N ALA A 69 9.07 10.68 -1.42
CA ALA A 69 9.07 10.30 -0.01
C ALA A 69 7.66 9.93 0.49
N VAL A 70 7.58 8.89 1.32
CA VAL A 70 6.32 8.40 1.91
C VAL A 70 5.58 9.53 2.62
N GLU A 71 6.33 10.39 3.31
CA GLU A 71 5.82 11.55 4.03
C GLU A 71 5.12 12.56 3.09
N ARG A 72 5.76 12.86 1.96
CA ARG A 72 5.21 13.79 0.97
C ARG A 72 3.99 13.21 0.28
N GLN A 73 4.06 11.97 -0.19
CA GLN A 73 2.91 11.32 -0.82
C GLN A 73 1.73 11.19 0.15
N ALA A 74 1.95 10.93 1.44
CA ALA A 74 0.88 10.93 2.44
C ALA A 74 0.23 12.31 2.58
N ALA A 75 1.03 13.40 2.60
CA ALA A 75 0.51 14.76 2.64
C ALA A 75 -0.28 15.11 1.37
N ASP A 76 0.21 14.70 0.20
CA ASP A 76 -0.48 14.88 -1.08
C ASP A 76 -1.83 14.15 -1.12
N LEU A 77 -1.88 12.90 -0.65
CA LEU A 77 -3.14 12.15 -0.59
C LEU A 77 -4.14 12.79 0.36
N ALA A 78 -3.69 13.36 1.48
CA ALA A 78 -4.56 14.15 2.34
C ALA A 78 -5.14 15.38 1.60
N ALA A 79 -4.32 16.07 0.81
CA ALA A 79 -4.76 17.21 0.02
C ALA A 79 -5.73 16.78 -1.10
N ILE A 80 -5.44 15.68 -1.79
CA ILE A 80 -6.32 15.11 -2.82
C ILE A 80 -7.69 14.76 -2.23
N LEU A 81 -7.75 14.09 -1.09
CA LEU A 81 -9.01 13.74 -0.43
C LEU A 81 -9.82 14.99 -0.07
N ARG A 82 -9.16 16.05 0.43
CA ARG A 82 -9.83 17.32 0.73
C ARG A 82 -10.34 18.01 -0.54
N GLN A 83 -9.54 18.06 -1.61
CA GLN A 83 -9.95 18.65 -2.91
C GLN A 83 -11.15 17.93 -3.52
N LEU A 84 -11.27 16.62 -3.28
CA LEU A 84 -12.39 15.81 -3.75
C LEU A 84 -13.63 15.91 -2.84
N GLY A 85 -13.56 16.60 -1.71
CA GLY A 85 -14.60 16.56 -0.68
C GLY A 85 -14.81 15.18 -0.06
N ALA A 86 -13.78 14.32 -0.14
CA ALA A 86 -13.82 12.91 0.27
C ALA A 86 -13.08 12.66 1.60
N SER A 87 -13.10 13.61 2.50
CA SER A 87 -12.47 13.50 3.82
C SER A 87 -13.51 13.71 4.91
N PRO A 88 -13.53 12.83 5.97
CA PRO A 88 -12.65 11.69 6.17
C PRO A 88 -13.01 10.47 5.31
N ALA A 89 -12.01 9.66 4.93
CA ALA A 89 -12.17 8.47 4.11
C ALA A 89 -11.72 7.19 4.83
N ALA A 90 -12.31 6.04 4.45
CA ALA A 90 -11.64 4.76 4.67
C ALA A 90 -10.38 4.71 3.79
N VAL A 91 -9.25 4.25 4.31
CA VAL A 91 -7.99 4.17 3.57
C VAL A 91 -7.48 2.74 3.58
N VAL A 92 -7.23 2.19 2.41
CA VAL A 92 -6.67 0.86 2.21
C VAL A 92 -5.34 1.00 1.48
N GLY A 93 -4.30 0.40 2.01
CA GLY A 93 -2.98 0.41 1.37
C GLY A 93 -2.34 -0.97 1.37
N TYR A 94 -1.68 -1.31 0.26
CA TYR A 94 -0.89 -2.50 0.10
C TYR A 94 0.61 -2.18 0.07
N SER A 95 1.43 -2.85 0.89
CA SER A 95 2.90 -2.77 0.89
C SER A 95 3.42 -1.32 0.92
N LEU A 96 3.94 -0.74 -0.17
CA LEU A 96 4.27 0.68 -0.27
C LEU A 96 3.05 1.55 0.05
N GLY A 97 1.89 1.22 -0.51
CA GLY A 97 0.63 1.91 -0.22
C GLY A 97 0.22 1.81 1.24
N ALA A 98 0.51 0.69 1.92
CA ALA A 98 0.28 0.55 3.35
C ALA A 98 1.20 1.46 4.18
N ARG A 99 2.45 1.68 3.75
CA ARG A 99 3.36 2.64 4.40
C ARG A 99 2.86 4.08 4.24
N VAL A 100 2.39 4.44 3.05
CA VAL A 100 1.79 5.75 2.79
C VAL A 100 0.50 5.94 3.59
N ALA A 101 -0.37 4.92 3.64
CA ALA A 101 -1.62 4.94 4.41
C ALA A 101 -1.36 5.07 5.91
N LEU A 102 -0.38 4.32 6.45
CA LEU A 102 0.01 4.42 7.85
C LEU A 102 0.57 5.81 8.19
N ARG A 103 1.44 6.36 7.32
CA ARG A 103 1.96 7.73 7.49
C ARG A 103 0.83 8.76 7.45
N LEU A 104 -0.13 8.60 6.55
CA LEU A 104 -1.30 9.46 6.46
C LEU A 104 -2.11 9.44 7.78
N ALA A 105 -2.37 8.26 8.34
CA ALA A 105 -3.10 8.11 9.59
C ALA A 105 -2.35 8.73 10.80
N VAL A 106 -1.02 8.60 10.83
CA VAL A 106 -0.17 9.19 11.86
C VAL A 106 -0.10 10.72 11.76
N ALA A 107 -0.05 11.27 10.54
CA ALA A 107 0.15 12.70 10.32
C ALA A 107 -1.15 13.51 10.22
N SER A 108 -2.26 12.88 9.85
CA SER A 108 -3.53 13.54 9.49
C SER A 108 -4.74 12.74 9.98
N SER A 109 -4.84 12.54 11.29
CA SER A 109 -5.87 11.70 11.91
C SER A 109 -7.32 12.07 11.51
N GLY A 110 -7.61 13.35 11.25
CA GLY A 110 -8.93 13.81 10.80
C GLY A 110 -9.28 13.46 9.34
N VAL A 111 -8.33 12.92 8.57
CA VAL A 111 -8.55 12.54 7.15
C VAL A 111 -8.89 11.06 7.01
N VAL A 112 -8.48 10.23 7.97
CA VAL A 112 -8.62 8.77 7.94
C VAL A 112 -9.73 8.34 8.89
N ALA A 113 -10.88 7.97 8.35
CA ALA A 113 -12.01 7.45 9.14
C ALA A 113 -11.73 6.01 9.62
N ARG A 114 -11.13 5.19 8.77
CA ARG A 114 -10.76 3.79 9.03
C ARG A 114 -9.51 3.45 8.22
N LEU A 115 -8.70 2.53 8.71
CA LEU A 115 -7.43 2.16 8.10
C LEU A 115 -7.35 0.65 7.87
N MET A 116 -7.03 0.23 6.65
CA MET A 116 -6.69 -1.16 6.33
C MET A 116 -5.28 -1.20 5.75
N LEU A 117 -4.42 -1.99 6.36
CA LEU A 117 -3.01 -2.11 6.01
C LEU A 117 -2.73 -3.56 5.58
N GLU A 118 -2.45 -3.77 4.32
CA GLU A 118 -2.06 -5.07 3.79
C GLU A 118 -0.53 -5.14 3.69
N SER A 119 0.06 -6.14 4.33
CA SER A 119 1.51 -6.38 4.39
C SER A 119 2.33 -5.11 4.71
N PRO A 120 2.00 -4.43 5.82
CA PRO A 120 2.58 -3.14 6.16
C PRO A 120 4.01 -3.22 6.68
N SER A 121 4.66 -2.06 6.69
CA SER A 121 5.87 -1.79 7.46
C SER A 121 5.78 -0.42 8.12
N ALA A 122 6.26 -0.32 9.34
CA ALA A 122 6.41 0.96 10.04
C ALA A 122 7.79 1.61 9.82
N GLY A 123 8.54 1.17 8.79
CA GLY A 123 9.92 1.59 8.57
C GLY A 123 10.92 0.74 9.38
N ILE A 124 12.19 1.11 9.32
CA ILE A 124 13.30 0.41 10.00
C ILE A 124 13.93 1.34 11.01
N ALA A 125 13.82 1.02 12.29
CA ALA A 125 14.36 1.83 13.37
C ALA A 125 15.87 1.64 13.56
N ASP A 126 16.35 0.39 13.44
CA ASP A 126 17.77 0.07 13.58
C ASP A 126 18.61 0.70 12.46
N PRO A 127 19.62 1.52 12.75
CA PRO A 127 20.40 2.26 11.75
C PRO A 127 21.16 1.35 10.78
N ALA A 128 21.69 0.22 11.25
CA ALA A 128 22.47 -0.69 10.41
C ALA A 128 21.57 -1.46 9.44
N ALA A 129 20.46 -2.00 9.94
CA ALA A 129 19.44 -2.65 9.09
C ALA A 129 18.84 -1.66 8.09
N ARG A 130 18.64 -0.40 8.51
CA ARG A 130 18.15 0.68 7.64
C ARG A 130 19.15 0.98 6.51
N ALA A 131 20.43 1.11 6.80
CA ALA A 131 21.47 1.33 5.81
C ALA A 131 21.57 0.16 4.83
N THR A 132 21.50 -1.08 5.32
CA THR A 132 21.46 -2.29 4.49
C THR A 132 20.25 -2.27 3.53
N ARG A 133 19.08 -1.86 4.02
CA ARG A 133 17.89 -1.77 3.16
C ARG A 133 18.01 -0.66 2.12
N VAL A 134 18.56 0.50 2.47
CA VAL A 134 18.82 1.59 1.51
C VAL A 134 19.76 1.11 0.41
N ALA A 135 20.84 0.39 0.75
CA ALA A 135 21.76 -0.16 -0.24
C ALA A 135 21.08 -1.18 -1.18
N ALA A 136 20.22 -2.03 -0.64
CA ALA A 136 19.45 -3.00 -1.45
C ALA A 136 18.45 -2.30 -2.39
N ASP A 137 17.76 -1.27 -1.93
CA ASP A 137 16.83 -0.47 -2.76
C ASP A 137 17.60 0.30 -3.85
N GLU A 138 18.81 0.82 -3.55
CA GLU A 138 19.69 1.48 -4.52
C GLU A 138 20.20 0.51 -5.58
N GLU A 139 20.51 -0.74 -5.23
CA GLU A 139 20.92 -1.74 -6.22
C GLU A 139 19.81 -2.03 -7.23
N LEU A 140 18.56 -2.16 -6.76
CA LEU A 140 17.41 -2.31 -7.63
C LEU A 140 17.18 -1.06 -8.50
N ALA A 141 17.36 0.13 -7.95
CA ALA A 141 17.25 1.38 -8.71
C ALA A 141 18.35 1.47 -9.82
N ARG A 142 19.55 1.01 -9.55
CA ARG A 142 20.63 0.94 -10.57
C ARG A 142 20.32 -0.02 -11.71
N ILE A 143 19.63 -1.13 -11.44
CA ILE A 143 19.16 -2.03 -12.51
C ILE A 143 18.20 -1.27 -13.42
N LEU A 144 17.23 -0.54 -12.85
CA LEU A 144 16.29 0.30 -13.62
C LEU A 144 17.02 1.36 -14.46
N ASP A 145 18.05 2.01 -13.91
CA ASP A 145 18.78 3.07 -14.61
C ASP A 145 19.66 2.52 -15.75
N ARG A 146 20.26 1.34 -15.58
CA ARG A 146 21.27 0.81 -16.50
C ARG A 146 20.72 -0.20 -17.48
N ALA A 147 19.81 -1.06 -17.03
CA ALA A 147 19.29 -2.19 -17.80
C ALA A 147 17.78 -2.09 -18.10
N GLY A 148 17.09 -1.07 -17.55
CA GLY A 148 15.70 -0.78 -17.86
C GLY A 148 14.71 -1.65 -17.11
N ILE A 149 13.44 -1.57 -17.56
CA ILE A 149 12.30 -2.15 -16.85
C ILE A 149 12.29 -3.69 -16.92
N GLU A 150 12.73 -4.25 -18.04
CA GLU A 150 12.70 -5.70 -18.28
C GLU A 150 13.60 -6.46 -17.32
N ALA A 151 14.88 -6.10 -17.26
CA ALA A 151 15.85 -6.69 -16.33
C ALA A 151 15.45 -6.49 -14.86
N PHE A 152 14.85 -5.33 -14.56
CA PHE A 152 14.33 -5.07 -13.23
C PHE A 152 13.16 -6.00 -12.87
N VAL A 153 12.16 -6.16 -13.76
CA VAL A 153 10.98 -6.99 -13.49
C VAL A 153 11.40 -8.46 -13.32
N GLU A 154 12.31 -8.96 -14.15
CA GLU A 154 12.88 -10.30 -13.99
C GLU A 154 13.51 -10.49 -12.60
N ARG A 155 14.36 -9.54 -12.18
CA ARG A 155 14.98 -9.57 -10.83
C ARG A 155 13.96 -9.44 -9.72
N TRP A 156 12.98 -8.53 -9.87
CA TRP A 156 11.97 -8.22 -8.88
C TRP A 156 11.06 -9.40 -8.56
N GLU A 157 10.56 -10.08 -9.60
CA GLU A 157 9.62 -11.22 -9.46
C GLU A 157 10.30 -12.46 -8.82
N ASN A 158 11.63 -12.51 -8.86
CA ASN A 158 12.41 -13.57 -8.24
C ASN A 158 12.84 -13.27 -6.80
N LEU A 159 12.44 -12.13 -6.21
CA LEU A 159 12.72 -11.86 -4.81
C LEU A 159 11.98 -12.84 -3.89
N PRO A 160 12.59 -13.27 -2.78
CA PRO A 160 11.98 -14.23 -1.85
C PRO A 160 10.61 -13.81 -1.32
N VAL A 161 10.36 -12.51 -1.16
CA VAL A 161 9.09 -11.95 -0.69
C VAL A 161 7.90 -12.31 -1.59
N PHE A 162 8.13 -12.63 -2.87
CA PHE A 162 7.10 -13.03 -3.84
C PHE A 162 7.08 -14.54 -4.10
N ALA A 163 7.73 -15.35 -3.26
CA ALA A 163 7.80 -16.80 -3.47
C ALA A 163 6.41 -17.47 -3.54
N SER A 164 5.44 -16.99 -2.75
CA SER A 164 4.06 -17.46 -2.74
C SER A 164 3.28 -17.11 -4.02
N GLU A 165 3.60 -16.01 -4.70
CA GLU A 165 2.98 -15.65 -5.98
C GLU A 165 3.21 -16.72 -7.07
N ARG A 166 4.22 -17.60 -6.91
CA ARG A 166 4.49 -18.72 -7.85
C ARG A 166 3.37 -19.76 -7.85
N ALA A 167 2.60 -19.87 -6.79
CA ALA A 167 1.45 -20.77 -6.69
C ALA A 167 0.18 -20.21 -7.38
N MET A 168 0.20 -18.94 -7.79
CA MET A 168 -0.92 -18.34 -8.53
C MET A 168 -1.04 -18.98 -9.93
N PRO A 169 -2.26 -18.98 -10.52
CA PRO A 169 -2.46 -19.44 -11.91
C PRO A 169 -1.55 -18.69 -12.89
N ASP A 170 -1.05 -19.41 -13.91
CA ASP A 170 -0.13 -18.87 -14.91
C ASP A 170 -0.68 -17.62 -15.60
N LEU A 171 -1.97 -17.62 -15.90
CA LEU A 171 -2.64 -16.47 -16.53
C LEU A 171 -2.56 -15.22 -15.65
N ASP A 172 -2.75 -15.36 -14.35
CA ASP A 172 -2.73 -14.23 -13.42
C ASP A 172 -1.29 -13.75 -13.17
N ARG A 173 -0.31 -14.65 -13.12
CA ARG A 173 1.11 -14.30 -13.11
C ARG A 173 1.51 -13.55 -14.38
N GLY A 174 1.06 -14.02 -15.56
CA GLY A 174 1.31 -13.34 -16.83
C GLY A 174 0.69 -11.94 -16.90
N ARG A 175 -0.52 -11.77 -16.38
CA ARG A 175 -1.16 -10.46 -16.27
C ARG A 175 -0.39 -9.52 -15.34
N LEU A 176 0.08 -10.03 -14.20
CA LEU A 176 0.88 -9.28 -13.24
C LEU A 176 2.22 -8.86 -13.84
N HIS A 177 2.92 -9.77 -14.50
CA HIS A 177 4.15 -9.49 -15.24
C HIS A 177 3.93 -8.37 -16.27
N ALA A 178 2.92 -8.51 -17.13
CA ALA A 178 2.59 -7.51 -18.13
C ALA A 178 2.22 -6.15 -17.50
N ALA A 179 1.61 -6.16 -16.32
CA ALA A 179 1.30 -4.94 -15.58
C ALA A 179 2.57 -4.25 -15.06
N ARG A 180 3.53 -5.00 -14.50
CA ARG A 180 4.84 -4.53 -14.03
C ARG A 180 5.66 -3.94 -15.17
N MET A 181 5.68 -4.59 -16.34
CA MET A 181 6.39 -4.13 -17.55
C MET A 181 5.91 -2.78 -18.10
N ARG A 182 4.69 -2.36 -17.76
CA ARG A 182 4.15 -1.04 -18.20
C ARG A 182 4.65 0.14 -17.38
N ASN A 183 5.44 -0.09 -16.34
CA ASN A 183 6.01 0.99 -15.54
C ASN A 183 7.18 1.66 -16.27
N ARG A 184 7.47 2.89 -15.87
CA ARG A 184 8.59 3.68 -16.38
C ARG A 184 9.79 3.52 -15.48
N ALA A 185 10.91 3.03 -16.03
CA ALA A 185 12.12 2.77 -15.25
C ALA A 185 12.58 3.97 -14.40
N PRO A 186 12.67 5.22 -14.94
CA PRO A 186 13.07 6.37 -14.13
C PRO A 186 12.14 6.65 -12.95
N GLY A 187 10.83 6.46 -13.15
CA GLY A 187 9.83 6.68 -12.11
C GLY A 187 9.96 5.67 -10.96
N LEU A 188 10.15 4.39 -11.28
CA LEU A 188 10.37 3.35 -10.27
C LEU A 188 11.71 3.54 -9.55
N ALA A 189 12.79 3.93 -10.27
CA ALA A 189 14.08 4.18 -9.64
C ALA A 189 14.02 5.33 -8.63
N ALA A 190 13.39 6.45 -9.00
CA ALA A 190 13.17 7.57 -8.09
C ALA A 190 12.29 7.17 -6.88
N SER A 191 11.26 6.35 -7.11
CA SER A 191 10.39 5.83 -6.05
C SER A 191 11.15 4.89 -5.09
N LEU A 192 12.04 4.01 -5.57
CA LEU A 192 12.89 3.18 -4.71
C LEU A 192 13.77 4.03 -3.79
N ARG A 193 14.41 5.06 -4.34
CA ARG A 193 15.29 5.97 -3.60
C ARG A 193 14.53 6.82 -2.58
N GLY A 194 13.36 7.36 -2.94
CA GLY A 194 12.61 8.29 -2.10
C GLY A 194 11.60 7.62 -1.18
N ALA A 195 10.94 6.55 -1.62
CA ALA A 195 9.91 5.85 -0.89
C ALA A 195 10.30 4.43 -0.44
N GLY A 196 11.58 4.04 -0.59
CA GLY A 196 12.11 2.78 -0.08
C GLY A 196 11.85 2.62 1.42
N GLN A 197 11.77 1.37 1.89
CA GLN A 197 11.48 1.10 3.31
C GLN A 197 12.55 1.66 4.24
N GLY A 198 13.82 1.73 3.79
CA GLY A 198 14.92 2.34 4.53
C GLY A 198 14.97 3.87 4.42
N ALA A 199 14.34 4.46 3.40
CA ALA A 199 14.30 5.91 3.21
C ALA A 199 13.27 6.60 4.09
N MET A 200 12.16 5.92 4.42
CA MET A 200 11.09 6.51 5.24
C MET A 200 11.50 6.68 6.72
N GLU A 201 10.93 7.69 7.37
CA GLU A 201 11.03 7.85 8.83
C GLU A 201 10.35 6.66 9.54
N PRO A 202 11.02 6.02 10.52
CA PRO A 202 10.38 4.95 11.30
C PRO A 202 9.19 5.45 12.11
N LEU A 203 8.06 4.76 12.02
CA LEU A 203 6.81 5.16 12.67
C LEU A 203 6.53 4.37 13.96
N GLY A 204 7.40 3.45 14.38
CA GLY A 204 7.17 2.56 15.51
C GLY A 204 6.72 3.29 16.78
N SER A 205 7.43 4.35 17.19
CA SER A 205 7.10 5.17 18.36
C SER A 205 5.80 5.99 18.23
N ARG A 206 5.25 6.11 17.02
CA ARG A 206 4.06 6.92 16.73
C ARG A 206 2.79 6.09 16.55
N LEU A 207 2.89 4.75 16.50
CA LEU A 207 1.76 3.85 16.25
C LEU A 207 0.68 3.95 17.33
N ALA A 208 1.06 4.16 18.59
CA ALA A 208 0.12 4.37 19.69
C ALA A 208 -0.77 5.62 19.51
N GLY A 209 -0.38 6.54 18.64
CA GLY A 209 -1.14 7.74 18.30
C GLY A 209 -2.20 7.55 17.21
N VAL A 210 -2.21 6.41 16.51
CA VAL A 210 -3.21 6.11 15.48
C VAL A 210 -4.57 5.86 16.15
N ARG A 211 -5.56 6.69 15.83
CA ARG A 211 -6.90 6.65 16.44
C ARG A 211 -7.95 5.97 15.58
N SER A 212 -7.71 5.88 14.28
CA SER A 212 -8.64 5.25 13.36
C SER A 212 -8.78 3.75 13.65
N PRO A 213 -9.98 3.18 13.66
CA PRO A 213 -10.17 1.73 13.66
C PRO A 213 -9.34 1.10 12.55
N THR A 214 -8.42 0.21 12.91
CA THR A 214 -7.40 -0.31 12.00
C THR A 214 -7.55 -1.82 11.82
N LEU A 215 -7.48 -2.29 10.58
CA LEU A 215 -7.35 -3.70 10.24
C LEU A 215 -5.99 -3.93 9.57
N VAL A 216 -5.17 -4.77 10.18
CA VAL A 216 -3.87 -5.18 9.61
C VAL A 216 -4.02 -6.57 9.01
N VAL A 217 -3.78 -6.70 7.71
CA VAL A 217 -3.90 -7.95 6.97
C VAL A 217 -2.53 -8.40 6.48
N ALA A 218 -2.22 -9.67 6.65
CA ALA A 218 -1.00 -10.27 6.12
C ALA A 218 -1.24 -11.76 5.79
N GLY A 219 -0.36 -12.33 4.99
CA GLY A 219 -0.31 -13.76 4.75
C GLY A 219 0.77 -14.43 5.61
N PRO A 220 0.52 -15.61 6.20
CA PRO A 220 1.52 -16.32 7.01
C PRO A 220 2.80 -16.65 6.24
N LEU A 221 2.70 -16.83 4.91
CA LEU A 221 3.86 -17.15 4.05
C LEU A 221 4.77 -15.95 3.75
N ASP A 222 4.40 -14.72 4.19
CA ASP A 222 5.26 -13.52 4.07
C ASP A 222 6.44 -13.53 5.08
N GLY A 223 6.48 -14.48 6.00
CA GLY A 223 7.56 -14.62 6.96
C GLY A 223 7.76 -13.35 7.80
N VAL A 224 8.93 -12.70 7.69
CA VAL A 224 9.23 -11.45 8.42
C VAL A 224 8.20 -10.35 8.18
N GLY A 225 7.52 -10.34 7.04
CA GLY A 225 6.42 -9.41 6.76
C GLY A 225 5.21 -9.67 7.65
N ALA A 226 4.87 -10.94 7.89
CA ALA A 226 3.82 -11.34 8.81
C ALA A 226 4.13 -10.91 10.25
N ASP A 227 5.36 -11.11 10.73
CA ASP A 227 5.79 -10.69 12.07
C ASP A 227 5.69 -9.16 12.23
N ARG A 228 6.05 -8.40 11.21
CA ARG A 228 5.88 -6.93 11.20
C ARG A 228 4.41 -6.52 11.28
N ALA A 229 3.54 -7.21 10.56
CA ALA A 229 2.09 -6.96 10.60
C ALA A 229 1.53 -7.20 12.01
N ILE A 230 1.94 -8.29 12.66
CA ILE A 230 1.59 -8.61 14.07
C ILE A 230 2.04 -7.48 15.00
N ALA A 231 3.30 -7.07 14.89
CA ALA A 231 3.86 -6.03 15.74
C ALA A 231 3.16 -4.68 15.55
N ILE A 232 2.82 -4.31 14.30
CA ILE A 232 2.08 -3.08 14.00
C ILE A 232 0.67 -3.14 14.60
N ALA A 233 -0.04 -4.26 14.44
CA ALA A 233 -1.37 -4.43 15.02
C ALA A 233 -1.36 -4.35 16.54
N ALA A 234 -0.35 -4.92 17.19
CA ALA A 234 -0.19 -4.86 18.64
C ALA A 234 0.10 -3.44 19.16
N ALA A 235 0.76 -2.59 18.34
CA ALA A 235 1.17 -1.25 18.72
C ALA A 235 0.08 -0.17 18.47
N ILE A 236 -0.94 -0.45 17.67
CA ILE A 236 -2.05 0.46 17.39
C ILE A 236 -3.24 0.11 18.31
N PRO A 237 -3.71 1.03 19.19
CA PRO A 237 -4.73 0.70 20.20
C PRO A 237 -6.05 0.16 19.66
N ALA A 238 -6.50 0.67 18.50
CA ALA A 238 -7.76 0.29 17.85
C ALA A 238 -7.53 -0.68 16.67
N ALA A 239 -6.45 -1.44 16.68
CA ALA A 239 -6.16 -2.36 15.60
C ALA A 239 -6.61 -3.79 15.88
N ARG A 240 -6.96 -4.47 14.79
CA ARG A 240 -7.17 -5.91 14.71
C ARG A 240 -6.27 -6.48 13.64
N GLN A 241 -5.83 -7.70 13.86
CA GLN A 241 -5.05 -8.46 12.89
C GLN A 241 -5.91 -9.51 12.21
N MET A 242 -5.65 -9.73 10.92
CA MET A 242 -6.20 -10.83 10.13
C MET A 242 -5.07 -11.49 9.36
N MET A 243 -4.83 -12.76 9.65
CA MET A 243 -3.94 -13.60 8.83
C MET A 243 -4.76 -14.31 7.77
N LEU A 244 -4.43 -14.11 6.50
CA LEU A 244 -5.11 -14.76 5.39
C LEU A 244 -4.36 -16.06 5.04
N GLU A 245 -4.82 -17.17 5.59
CA GLU A 245 -4.17 -18.48 5.45
C GLU A 245 -3.90 -18.87 3.99
N GLY A 246 -2.73 -19.44 3.73
CA GLY A 246 -2.30 -19.86 2.39
C GLY A 246 -1.80 -18.74 1.49
N THR A 247 -1.65 -17.52 2.02
CA THR A 247 -1.12 -16.37 1.26
C THR A 247 0.21 -15.86 1.83
N GLY A 248 0.96 -15.14 0.99
CA GLY A 248 2.20 -14.45 1.36
C GLY A 248 2.05 -12.94 1.35
N HIS A 249 2.93 -12.27 0.59
CA HIS A 249 3.03 -10.80 0.62
C HIS A 249 1.85 -10.06 -0.04
N ALA A 250 1.11 -10.71 -0.94
CA ALA A 250 0.01 -10.09 -1.69
C ALA A 250 -1.33 -10.84 -1.52
N PRO A 251 -1.92 -10.89 -0.29
CA PRO A 251 -3.20 -11.55 -0.02
C PRO A 251 -4.30 -11.21 -1.02
N HIS A 252 -4.41 -9.95 -1.46
CA HIS A 252 -5.41 -9.51 -2.44
C HIS A 252 -5.24 -10.16 -3.83
N ARG A 253 -4.04 -10.64 -4.17
CA ARG A 253 -3.76 -11.34 -5.44
C ARG A 253 -3.83 -12.84 -5.28
N GLU A 254 -3.35 -13.35 -4.13
CA GLU A 254 -3.19 -14.77 -3.86
C GLU A 254 -4.51 -15.43 -3.41
N ALA A 255 -5.43 -14.65 -2.82
CA ALA A 255 -6.76 -15.10 -2.40
C ALA A 255 -7.81 -14.00 -2.66
N PRO A 256 -8.06 -13.62 -3.94
CA PRO A 256 -8.82 -12.42 -4.28
C PRO A 256 -10.26 -12.44 -3.76
N ASP A 257 -10.96 -13.58 -3.79
CA ASP A 257 -12.35 -13.67 -3.32
C ASP A 257 -12.43 -13.45 -1.82
N ARG A 258 -11.57 -14.10 -1.04
CA ARG A 258 -11.51 -13.92 0.43
C ARG A 258 -11.11 -12.50 0.81
N PHE A 259 -10.23 -11.88 0.03
CA PHE A 259 -9.83 -10.49 0.25
C PHE A 259 -10.96 -9.53 -0.12
N ALA A 260 -11.74 -9.81 -1.18
CA ALA A 260 -12.90 -9.03 -1.57
C ALA A 260 -13.97 -8.99 -0.47
N ASP A 261 -14.30 -10.15 0.12
CA ASP A 261 -15.24 -10.24 1.24
C ASP A 261 -14.76 -9.42 2.45
N LEU A 262 -13.48 -9.55 2.79
CA LEU A 262 -12.86 -8.80 3.88
C LEU A 262 -12.89 -7.30 3.64
N LEU A 263 -12.65 -6.86 2.41
CA LEU A 263 -12.63 -5.46 2.01
C LEU A 263 -14.03 -4.84 2.05
N VAL A 264 -15.05 -5.55 1.55
CA VAL A 264 -16.44 -5.11 1.61
C VAL A 264 -16.91 -5.02 3.07
N ASP A 265 -16.60 -6.01 3.89
CA ASP A 265 -16.92 -6.05 5.31
C ASP A 265 -16.27 -4.88 6.08
N PHE A 266 -15.00 -4.59 5.77
CA PHE A 266 -14.27 -3.46 6.34
C PHE A 266 -14.95 -2.12 6.05
N VAL A 267 -15.49 -1.94 4.85
CA VAL A 267 -16.16 -0.69 4.43
C VAL A 267 -17.57 -0.60 4.98
N ALA A 268 -18.34 -1.70 4.96
CA ALA A 268 -19.76 -1.73 5.35
C ALA A 268 -19.98 -1.54 6.86
N ARG A 269 -19.00 -1.89 7.70
CA ARG A 269 -19.15 -1.79 9.15
C ARG A 269 -19.07 -0.34 9.62
N SER A 270 -20.22 0.23 9.96
CA SER A 270 -20.33 1.58 10.59
C SER A 270 -19.91 1.57 12.08
N ALA A 271 -19.83 0.41 12.73
CA ALA A 271 -19.51 0.24 14.15
C ALA A 271 -18.02 -0.10 14.40
N PRO A 272 -17.46 0.12 15.59
CA PRO A 272 -16.14 -0.36 15.95
C PRO A 272 -16.04 -1.87 15.69
N LEU A 273 -14.93 -2.32 15.15
CA LEU A 273 -14.68 -3.73 14.89
C LEU A 273 -14.85 -4.51 16.20
N PRO A 274 -15.65 -5.60 16.27
CA PRO A 274 -15.81 -6.37 17.49
C PRO A 274 -14.45 -6.83 18.02
N THR A 275 -14.18 -6.66 19.30
CA THR A 275 -12.97 -7.15 19.93
C THR A 275 -12.89 -8.66 19.78
N SER A 276 -11.75 -9.20 19.38
CA SER A 276 -11.53 -10.64 19.43
C SER A 276 -11.62 -11.08 20.89
N GLU A 277 -12.55 -11.96 21.23
CA GLU A 277 -12.50 -12.67 22.50
C GLU A 277 -11.16 -13.41 22.58
N ARG A 278 -10.29 -12.95 23.47
CA ARG A 278 -9.18 -13.78 23.91
C ARG A 278 -9.81 -14.96 24.63
N LYS A 279 -9.73 -16.16 24.07
CA LYS A 279 -9.99 -17.37 24.85
C LYS A 279 -9.04 -17.33 26.05
N PRO A 280 -9.56 -17.41 27.26
CA PRO A 280 -8.68 -17.61 28.42
C PRO A 280 -7.97 -18.97 28.26
N THR A 281 -6.68 -18.96 28.48
CA THR A 281 -5.83 -20.14 28.60
C THR A 281 -6.18 -20.93 29.86
#